data_22b597dac71de17c34156caa46891785
#
_entry.id   22b597dac71de17c34156caa46891785
#
_cell.length_a   1.000
_cell.length_b   1.000
_cell.length_c   1.000
_cell.angle_alpha   90.00
_cell.angle_beta   90.00
_cell.angle_gamma   90.00
#
_symmetry.space_group_name_H-M   'P 1'
#
loop_
_entity.id
_entity.type
_entity.pdbx_description
1 polymer ?
#
loop_
_entity_poly.entity_id
_entity_poly.type
_entity_poly.pdbx_seq_one_letter_code
_entity_poly.pdbx_strand_id
1 'polypeptide(L)'
;MKNYEAVIELIFNSNNGQIDLLTGALAPEQFDQIAKRDIAISDRNSTEISIISIALDLHKYLTIENKLDEEKTKSDIEAELVKLHFELKNLFRQSDCICRVSKLGFWILLSGIDEVAIKQVLDRASKTLPDYVASNLCQRAKGEKLLDWYKRVDKLHFSNNK
;
A
#
# COMPACT_ATOMS: atom_id res chain seq x y z
N MET A 1 -27.57 7.36 6.00
CA MET A 1 -26.31 7.69 5.34
C MET A 1 -25.18 7.06 6.14
N LYS A 2 -24.37 6.21 5.50
CA LYS A 2 -23.25 5.56 6.17
C LYS A 2 -22.17 6.61 6.44
N ASN A 3 -21.76 6.73 7.69
CA ASN A 3 -20.67 7.65 8.04
C ASN A 3 -19.31 6.96 7.87
N TYR A 4 -18.79 7.03 6.65
CA TYR A 4 -17.49 6.41 6.31
C TYR A 4 -16.34 7.01 7.12
N GLU A 5 -16.39 8.31 7.40
CA GLU A 5 -15.35 9.00 8.17
C GLU A 5 -15.27 8.46 9.60
N ALA A 6 -16.41 8.24 10.25
CA ALA A 6 -16.46 7.67 11.59
C ALA A 6 -15.86 6.27 11.63
N VAL A 7 -16.14 5.44 10.62
CA VAL A 7 -15.56 4.09 10.53
C VAL A 7 -14.05 4.16 10.32
N ILE A 8 -13.57 5.04 9.44
CA ILE A 8 -12.14 5.22 9.20
C ILE A 8 -11.41 5.65 10.47
N GLU A 9 -11.99 6.58 11.23
CA GLU A 9 -11.41 7.05 12.50
C GLU A 9 -11.23 5.93 13.52
N LEU A 10 -12.11 4.95 13.53
CA LEU A 10 -12.07 3.82 14.47
C LEU A 10 -10.98 2.79 14.10
N ILE A 11 -10.54 2.73 12.85
CA ILE A 11 -9.58 1.75 12.40
C ILE A 11 -8.23 1.94 13.09
N PHE A 12 -7.72 0.84 13.67
CA PHE A 12 -6.46 0.84 14.39
C PHE A 12 -5.30 1.16 13.45
N ASN A 13 -4.50 2.16 13.84
CA ASN A 13 -3.32 2.57 13.09
C ASN A 13 -2.25 3.07 14.06
N SER A 14 -1.41 2.15 14.52
CA SER A 14 -0.31 2.45 15.43
C SER A 14 0.88 1.56 15.11
N ASN A 15 2.09 2.07 15.28
CA ASN A 15 3.32 1.33 15.03
C ASN A 15 4.33 1.60 16.15
N ASN A 16 5.39 0.78 16.18
CA ASN A 16 6.49 0.91 17.15
C ASN A 16 7.77 1.50 16.52
N GLY A 17 7.66 2.14 15.36
CA GLY A 17 8.79 2.67 14.60
C GLY A 17 9.43 1.67 13.65
N GLN A 18 9.12 0.38 13.77
CA GLN A 18 9.62 -0.69 12.91
C GLN A 18 8.50 -1.38 12.15
N ILE A 19 7.44 -1.77 12.85
CA ILE A 19 6.29 -2.46 12.26
C ILE A 19 4.98 -1.81 12.69
N ASP A 20 3.99 -1.95 11.81
CA ASP A 20 2.60 -1.68 12.10
C ASP A 20 2.05 -2.74 13.06
N LEU A 21 1.41 -2.31 14.15
CA LEU A 21 0.94 -3.21 15.21
C LEU A 21 -0.33 -3.99 14.85
N LEU A 22 -1.03 -3.59 13.80
CA LEU A 22 -2.20 -4.33 13.32
C LEU A 22 -1.80 -5.46 12.37
N THR A 23 -1.00 -5.15 11.34
CA THR A 23 -0.74 -6.06 10.22
C THR A 23 0.64 -6.73 10.27
N GLY A 24 1.61 -6.12 10.96
CA GLY A 24 3.01 -6.54 10.92
C GLY A 24 3.77 -6.03 9.70
N ALA A 25 3.15 -5.23 8.83
CA ALA A 25 3.85 -4.55 7.74
C ALA A 25 4.87 -3.56 8.31
N LEU A 26 5.82 -3.10 7.49
CA LEU A 26 6.77 -2.08 7.93
C LEU A 26 6.06 -0.80 8.35
N ALA A 27 6.58 -0.15 9.38
CA ALA A 27 6.19 1.20 9.74
C ALA A 27 6.73 2.21 8.71
N PRO A 28 6.08 3.38 8.52
CA PRO A 28 6.57 4.39 7.58
C PRO A 28 8.02 4.82 7.83
N GLU A 29 8.43 4.91 9.09
CA GLU A 29 9.79 5.32 9.47
C GLU A 29 10.84 4.31 8.98
N GLN A 30 10.57 3.02 9.13
CA GLN A 30 11.45 1.96 8.67
C GLN A 30 11.49 1.89 7.14
N PHE A 31 10.34 2.00 6.50
CA PHE A 31 10.22 2.06 5.05
C PHE A 31 11.03 3.22 4.47
N ASP A 32 10.94 4.40 5.09
CA ASP A 32 11.64 5.60 4.65
C ASP A 32 13.18 5.40 4.66
N GLN A 33 13.72 4.77 5.68
CA GLN A 33 15.13 4.46 5.75
C GLN A 33 15.58 3.50 4.64
N ILE A 34 14.76 2.48 4.37
CA ILE A 34 15.02 1.52 3.28
C ILE A 34 14.93 2.21 1.93
N ALA A 35 13.91 3.05 1.71
CA ALA A 35 13.73 3.80 0.47
C ALA A 35 14.92 4.72 0.19
N LYS A 36 15.42 5.44 1.18
CA LYS A 36 16.60 6.30 1.04
C LYS A 36 17.82 5.50 0.62
N ARG A 37 18.06 4.34 1.24
CA ARG A 37 19.16 3.46 0.88
C ARG A 37 19.01 2.94 -0.55
N ASP A 38 17.84 2.46 -0.90
CA ASP A 38 17.58 1.86 -2.21
C ASP A 38 17.63 2.91 -3.34
N ILE A 39 17.22 4.14 -3.08
CA ILE A 39 17.39 5.26 -4.02
C ILE A 39 18.87 5.50 -4.29
N ALA A 40 19.71 5.55 -3.26
CA ALA A 40 21.15 5.75 -3.42
C ALA A 40 21.79 4.64 -4.25
N ILE A 41 21.39 3.38 -4.00
CA ILE A 41 21.86 2.22 -4.76
C ILE A 41 21.40 2.28 -6.21
N SER A 42 20.13 2.63 -6.43
CA SER A 42 19.51 2.77 -7.74
C SER A 42 20.20 3.84 -8.58
N ASP A 43 20.49 5.00 -7.99
CA ASP A 43 21.21 6.08 -8.66
C ASP A 43 22.64 5.68 -9.04
N ARG A 44 23.33 4.94 -8.16
CA ARG A 44 24.68 4.47 -8.42
C ARG A 44 24.74 3.44 -9.55
N ASN A 45 23.77 2.53 -9.59
CA ASN A 45 23.77 1.39 -10.51
C ASN A 45 22.92 1.63 -11.75
N SER A 46 22.28 2.81 -11.87
CA SER A 46 21.36 3.15 -12.97
C SER A 46 20.22 2.13 -13.11
N THR A 47 19.69 1.66 -11.98
CA THR A 47 18.57 0.73 -11.93
C THR A 47 17.28 1.48 -11.61
N GLU A 48 16.15 0.86 -11.92
CA GLU A 48 14.83 1.43 -11.66
C GLU A 48 14.35 1.12 -10.25
N ILE A 49 13.58 2.04 -9.68
CA ILE A 49 12.93 1.87 -8.39
C ILE A 49 11.50 2.39 -8.48
N SER A 50 10.56 1.63 -7.95
CA SER A 50 9.13 1.92 -8.07
C SER A 50 8.41 1.68 -6.75
N ILE A 51 7.29 2.38 -6.56
CA ILE A 51 6.34 2.11 -5.48
C ILE A 51 5.01 1.69 -6.11
N ILE A 52 4.44 0.59 -5.61
CA ILE A 52 3.06 0.24 -5.88
C ILE A 52 2.24 0.67 -4.67
N SER A 53 1.21 1.49 -4.91
CA SER A 53 0.24 1.90 -3.89
C SER A 53 -0.95 0.94 -3.93
N ILE A 54 -1.27 0.36 -2.78
CA ILE A 54 -2.41 -0.56 -2.60
C ILE A 54 -3.37 0.10 -1.61
N ALA A 55 -4.64 0.20 -1.98
CA ALA A 55 -5.64 0.82 -1.11
C ALA A 55 -6.94 0.01 -1.09
N LEU A 56 -7.50 -0.15 0.11
CA LEU A 56 -8.86 -0.66 0.27
C LEU A 56 -9.85 0.48 0.01
N ASP A 57 -10.68 0.31 -1.03
CA ASP A 57 -11.76 1.25 -1.33
C ASP A 57 -12.92 0.96 -0.39
N LEU A 58 -13.05 1.76 0.65
CA LEU A 58 -14.06 1.56 1.69
C LEU A 58 -15.48 1.63 1.14
N HIS A 59 -15.73 2.53 0.19
CA HIS A 59 -17.05 2.66 -0.43
C HIS A 59 -17.46 1.37 -1.14
N LYS A 60 -16.58 0.83 -1.97
CA LYS A 60 -16.83 -0.45 -2.66
C LYS A 60 -16.98 -1.60 -1.67
N TYR A 61 -16.10 -1.67 -0.68
CA TYR A 61 -16.14 -2.72 0.36
C TYR A 61 -17.49 -2.73 1.09
N LEU A 62 -17.95 -1.56 1.54
CA LEU A 62 -19.21 -1.43 2.29
C LEU A 62 -20.45 -1.69 1.43
N THR A 63 -20.38 -1.38 0.13
CA THR A 63 -21.45 -1.68 -0.82
C THR A 63 -21.61 -3.19 -1.02
N ILE A 64 -20.50 -3.91 -1.17
CA ILE A 64 -20.47 -5.37 -1.35
C ILE A 64 -20.95 -6.08 -0.09
N GLU A 65 -20.41 -5.70 1.07
CA GLU A 65 -20.63 -6.38 2.35
C GLU A 65 -21.91 -5.93 3.08
N ASN A 66 -22.54 -4.83 2.64
CA ASN A 66 -23.76 -4.28 3.24
C ASN A 66 -23.71 -4.18 4.77
N LYS A 67 -22.60 -3.65 5.30
CA LYS A 67 -22.37 -3.52 6.74
C LYS A 67 -23.15 -2.33 7.32
N LEU A 68 -23.82 -2.52 8.46
CA LEU A 68 -24.63 -1.50 9.15
C LEU A 68 -24.07 -1.09 10.51
N ASP A 69 -23.39 -2.01 11.22
CA ASP A 69 -22.82 -1.79 12.55
C ASP A 69 -21.36 -1.28 12.41
N GLU A 70 -21.09 -0.08 12.93
CA GLU A 70 -19.77 0.55 12.84
C GLU A 70 -18.68 -0.26 13.54
N GLU A 71 -18.92 -0.79 14.74
CA GLU A 71 -17.94 -1.57 15.49
C GLU A 71 -17.62 -2.91 14.78
N LYS A 72 -18.62 -3.58 14.28
CA LYS A 72 -18.44 -4.81 13.51
C LYS A 72 -17.72 -4.51 12.19
N THR A 73 -18.10 -3.43 11.51
CA THR A 73 -17.47 -2.98 10.27
C THR A 73 -15.98 -2.68 10.49
N LYS A 74 -15.65 -1.96 11.58
CA LYS A 74 -14.27 -1.71 11.99
C LYS A 74 -13.48 -3.01 12.13
N SER A 75 -14.01 -3.97 12.87
CA SER A 75 -13.35 -5.27 13.11
C SER A 75 -13.16 -6.05 11.82
N ASP A 76 -14.16 -6.04 10.94
CA ASP A 76 -14.10 -6.72 9.65
C ASP A 76 -13.05 -6.08 8.71
N ILE A 77 -12.97 -4.75 8.69
CA ILE A 77 -11.97 -4.01 7.90
C ILE A 77 -10.56 -4.28 8.43
N GLU A 78 -10.38 -4.28 9.75
CA GLU A 78 -9.09 -4.60 10.36
C GLU A 78 -8.64 -6.02 10.01
N ALA A 79 -9.56 -6.98 10.03
CA ALA A 79 -9.29 -8.35 9.60
C ALA A 79 -8.94 -8.42 8.09
N GLU A 80 -9.64 -7.64 7.25
CA GLU A 80 -9.33 -7.54 5.82
C GLU A 80 -7.94 -6.95 5.58
N LEU A 81 -7.53 -5.94 6.35
CA LEU A 81 -6.19 -5.35 6.23
C LEU A 81 -5.10 -6.35 6.60
N VAL A 82 -5.30 -7.14 7.64
CA VAL A 82 -4.37 -8.22 8.03
C VAL A 82 -4.27 -9.27 6.92
N LYS A 83 -5.40 -9.69 6.38
CA LYS A 83 -5.47 -10.63 5.28
C LYS A 83 -4.80 -10.08 4.02
N LEU A 84 -5.06 -8.81 3.69
CA LEU A 84 -4.48 -8.14 2.54
C LEU A 84 -2.95 -8.10 2.64
N HIS A 85 -2.40 -7.76 3.79
CA HIS A 85 -0.95 -7.77 4.01
C HIS A 85 -0.37 -9.17 3.78
N PHE A 86 -1.02 -10.22 4.28
CA PHE A 86 -0.61 -11.60 4.07
C PHE A 86 -0.61 -11.96 2.56
N GLU A 87 -1.66 -11.59 1.84
CA GLU A 87 -1.76 -11.81 0.39
C GLU A 87 -0.67 -11.07 -0.38
N LEU A 88 -0.38 -9.82 0.00
CA LEU A 88 0.69 -9.03 -0.61
C LEU A 88 2.07 -9.67 -0.40
N LYS A 89 2.32 -10.22 0.78
CA LYS A 89 3.58 -10.93 1.06
C LYS A 89 3.75 -12.16 0.16
N ASN A 90 2.67 -12.81 -0.22
CA ASN A 90 2.71 -13.97 -1.11
C ASN A 90 2.83 -13.58 -2.59
N LEU A 91 2.36 -12.39 -2.97
CA LEU A 91 2.42 -11.88 -4.34
C LEU A 91 3.78 -11.29 -4.69
N PHE A 92 4.45 -10.68 -3.73
CA PHE A 92 5.71 -9.97 -3.94
C PHE A 92 6.90 -10.79 -3.42
N ARG A 93 8.12 -10.39 -3.82
CA ARG A 93 9.36 -11.05 -3.39
C ARG A 93 9.63 -10.73 -1.92
N GLN A 94 10.37 -11.60 -1.26
CA GLN A 94 10.80 -11.38 0.13
C GLN A 94 11.64 -10.10 0.28
N SER A 95 12.36 -9.71 -0.77
CA SER A 95 13.16 -8.47 -0.80
C SER A 95 12.34 -7.21 -1.03
N ASP A 96 11.08 -7.34 -1.47
CA ASP A 96 10.19 -6.20 -1.66
C ASP A 96 9.63 -5.76 -0.30
N CYS A 97 9.61 -4.45 -0.06
CA CYS A 97 9.25 -3.90 1.24
C CYS A 97 7.79 -3.45 1.21
N ILE A 98 6.98 -3.95 2.14
CA ILE A 98 5.56 -3.61 2.27
C ILE A 98 5.39 -2.78 3.53
N CYS A 99 4.87 -1.56 3.37
CA CYS A 99 4.65 -0.59 4.44
C CYS A 99 3.18 -0.26 4.56
N ARG A 100 2.67 -0.16 5.79
CA ARG A 100 1.35 0.41 6.03
C ARG A 100 1.46 1.92 6.14
N VAL A 101 1.08 2.64 5.08
CA VAL A 101 1.25 4.10 4.98
C VAL A 101 0.06 4.89 5.49
N SER A 102 -1.11 4.25 5.56
CA SER A 102 -2.35 4.89 6.01
C SER A 102 -3.27 3.83 6.63
N LYS A 103 -4.41 4.27 7.16
CA LYS A 103 -5.39 3.37 7.76
C LYS A 103 -5.87 2.30 6.78
N LEU A 104 -6.01 2.63 5.49
CA LEU A 104 -6.57 1.73 4.47
C LEU A 104 -5.57 1.35 3.38
N GLY A 105 -4.29 1.70 3.52
CA GLY A 105 -3.36 1.55 2.42
C GLY A 105 -1.97 1.07 2.76
N PHE A 106 -1.35 0.46 1.75
CA PHE A 106 0.02 -0.03 1.80
C PHE A 106 0.81 0.53 0.62
N TRP A 107 2.09 0.74 0.82
CA TRP A 107 3.04 0.97 -0.26
C TRP A 107 4.01 -0.20 -0.34
N ILE A 108 4.36 -0.59 -1.57
CA ILE A 108 5.31 -1.66 -1.83
C ILE A 108 6.47 -1.10 -2.62
N LEU A 109 7.68 -1.19 -2.06
CA LEU A 109 8.92 -0.71 -2.68
C LEU A 109 9.53 -1.85 -3.50
N LEU A 110 9.76 -1.59 -4.79
CA LEU A 110 10.35 -2.52 -5.74
C LEU A 110 11.65 -1.93 -6.27
N SER A 111 12.77 -2.59 -6.02
CA SER A 111 14.09 -2.15 -6.46
C SER A 111 14.70 -3.15 -7.44
N GLY A 112 15.31 -2.64 -8.52
CA GLY A 112 16.04 -3.46 -9.48
C GLY A 112 15.17 -4.44 -10.26
N ILE A 113 13.88 -4.15 -10.44
CA ILE A 113 12.94 -4.97 -11.19
C ILE A 113 12.55 -4.23 -12.47
N ASP A 114 12.54 -4.90 -13.61
CA ASP A 114 12.19 -4.29 -14.87
C ASP A 114 10.67 -4.11 -15.06
N GLU A 115 10.30 -3.30 -16.04
CA GLU A 115 8.90 -2.96 -16.31
C GLU A 115 8.05 -4.21 -16.66
N VAL A 116 8.63 -5.17 -17.38
CA VAL A 116 7.91 -6.40 -17.77
C VAL A 116 7.56 -7.22 -16.53
N ALA A 117 8.51 -7.39 -15.62
CA ALA A 117 8.30 -8.14 -14.38
C ALA A 117 7.29 -7.44 -13.47
N ILE A 118 7.32 -6.09 -13.40
CA ILE A 118 6.34 -5.31 -12.62
C ILE A 118 4.94 -5.51 -13.18
N LYS A 119 4.77 -5.46 -14.50
CA LYS A 119 3.46 -5.69 -15.14
C LYS A 119 2.92 -7.08 -14.86
N GLN A 120 3.78 -8.09 -14.84
CA GLN A 120 3.38 -9.46 -14.50
C GLN A 120 2.88 -9.56 -13.06
N VAL A 121 3.55 -8.90 -12.12
CA VAL A 121 3.12 -8.87 -10.71
C VAL A 121 1.79 -8.14 -10.55
N LEU A 122 1.63 -6.99 -11.21
CA LEU A 122 0.37 -6.23 -11.19
C LEU A 122 -0.79 -7.04 -11.79
N ASP A 123 -0.54 -7.77 -12.86
CA ASP A 123 -1.55 -8.63 -13.47
C ASP A 123 -1.99 -9.76 -12.52
N ARG A 124 -1.02 -10.41 -11.86
CA ARG A 124 -1.33 -11.41 -10.83
C ARG A 124 -2.10 -10.82 -9.67
N ALA A 125 -1.71 -9.62 -9.23
CA ALA A 125 -2.39 -8.92 -8.14
C ALA A 125 -3.85 -8.61 -8.50
N SER A 126 -4.11 -8.11 -9.71
CA SER A 126 -5.47 -7.80 -10.17
C SER A 126 -6.37 -9.04 -10.23
N LYS A 127 -5.81 -10.22 -10.47
CA LYS A 127 -6.55 -11.49 -10.51
C LYS A 127 -6.77 -12.11 -9.12
N THR A 128 -5.89 -11.80 -8.17
CA THR A 128 -5.88 -12.41 -6.83
C THR A 128 -6.59 -11.54 -5.81
N LEU A 129 -6.42 -10.21 -5.88
CA LEU A 129 -6.97 -9.29 -4.91
C LEU A 129 -8.45 -8.99 -5.19
N PRO A 130 -9.24 -8.72 -4.14
CA PRO A 130 -10.66 -8.36 -4.31
C PRO A 130 -10.86 -7.09 -5.13
N ASP A 131 -12.05 -6.94 -5.74
CA ASP A 131 -12.42 -5.78 -6.56
C ASP A 131 -12.38 -4.45 -5.79
N TYR A 132 -12.52 -4.50 -4.48
CA TYR A 132 -12.46 -3.31 -3.62
C TYR A 132 -11.03 -2.92 -3.23
N VAL A 133 -10.01 -3.57 -3.79
CA VAL A 133 -8.61 -3.20 -3.59
C VAL A 133 -8.08 -2.58 -4.88
N ALA A 134 -7.65 -1.31 -4.78
CA ALA A 134 -7.07 -0.56 -5.89
C ALA A 134 -5.55 -0.62 -5.84
N SER A 135 -4.89 -0.66 -7.00
CA SER A 135 -3.44 -0.65 -7.10
C SER A 135 -2.96 0.33 -8.17
N ASN A 136 -1.86 1.04 -7.88
CA ASN A 136 -1.24 1.99 -8.79
C ASN A 136 0.28 1.89 -8.71
N LEU A 137 0.92 1.94 -9.87
CA LEU A 137 2.39 1.93 -9.99
C LEU A 137 2.90 3.36 -10.17
N CYS A 138 3.94 3.72 -9.44
CA CYS A 138 4.65 4.99 -9.59
C CYS A 138 6.15 4.75 -9.60
N GLN A 139 6.75 4.80 -10.78
CA GLN A 139 8.20 4.69 -10.94
C GLN A 139 8.85 6.03 -10.60
N ARG A 140 9.95 5.99 -9.83
CA ARG A 140 10.74 7.17 -9.54
C ARG A 140 11.44 7.66 -10.80
N ALA A 141 11.38 8.96 -11.07
CA ALA A 141 12.16 9.57 -12.14
C ALA A 141 13.62 9.70 -11.70
N LYS A 142 14.55 9.55 -12.65
CA LYS A 142 15.99 9.69 -12.35
C LYS A 142 16.28 11.06 -11.73
N GLY A 143 16.91 11.05 -10.56
CA GLY A 143 17.24 12.27 -9.83
C GLY A 143 16.08 12.89 -9.04
N GLU A 144 14.90 12.29 -9.08
CA GLU A 144 13.75 12.79 -8.34
C GLU A 144 13.99 12.69 -6.84
N LYS A 145 13.64 13.75 -6.09
CA LYS A 145 13.75 13.75 -4.63
C LYS A 145 12.70 12.86 -4.00
N LEU A 146 13.04 12.23 -2.88
CA LEU A 146 12.16 11.31 -2.16
C LEU A 146 10.78 11.90 -1.89
N LEU A 147 10.70 13.13 -1.36
CA LEU A 147 9.42 13.75 -1.02
C LEU A 147 8.59 14.09 -2.25
N ASP A 148 9.21 14.46 -3.36
CA ASP A 148 8.51 14.73 -4.62
C ASP A 148 7.92 13.44 -5.19
N TRP A 149 8.67 12.35 -5.12
CA TRP A 149 8.20 11.03 -5.53
C TRP A 149 7.03 10.57 -4.67
N TYR A 150 7.14 10.69 -3.34
CA TYR A 150 6.06 10.35 -2.41
C TYR A 150 4.78 11.14 -2.72
N LYS A 151 4.89 12.43 -3.04
CA LYS A 151 3.75 13.26 -3.43
C LYS A 151 3.07 12.74 -4.70
N ARG A 152 3.84 12.25 -5.67
CA ARG A 152 3.27 11.66 -6.89
C ARG A 152 2.53 10.35 -6.58
N VAL A 153 3.09 9.52 -5.70
CA VAL A 153 2.42 8.28 -5.26
C VAL A 153 1.08 8.61 -4.58
N ASP A 154 1.07 9.59 -3.68
CA ASP A 154 -0.15 10.03 -2.98
C ASP A 154 -1.21 10.53 -3.96
N LYS A 155 -0.83 11.30 -4.98
CA LYS A 155 -1.78 11.81 -5.98
C LYS A 155 -2.47 10.67 -6.74
N LEU A 156 -1.73 9.63 -7.10
CA LEU A 156 -2.29 8.46 -7.78
C LEU A 156 -3.29 7.72 -6.88
N HIS A 157 -2.98 7.64 -5.60
CA HIS A 157 -3.86 7.04 -4.60
C HIS A 157 -5.19 7.79 -4.49
N PHE A 158 -5.15 9.12 -4.42
CA PHE A 158 -6.34 9.96 -4.26
C PHE A 158 -7.15 10.10 -5.55
N SER A 159 -6.53 10.05 -6.73
CA SER A 159 -7.24 10.21 -8.00
C SER A 159 -8.19 9.03 -8.31
N ASN A 160 -7.98 7.87 -7.71
CA ASN A 160 -8.84 6.70 -7.90
C ASN A 160 -9.98 6.60 -6.87
N ASN A 161 -10.01 7.50 -5.90
CA ASN A 161 -11.06 7.56 -4.86
C ASN A 161 -12.16 8.58 -5.19
N LYS A 162 -12.20 9.07 -6.43
CA LYS A 162 -13.26 9.97 -6.88
C LYS A 162 -14.35 9.24 -7.65
#